data_b3209ddcddde8d46bf7fc4dab534cfe4
#
_entry.id   b3209ddcddde8d46bf7fc4dab534cfe4
#
_cell.length_a   1.000
_cell.length_b   1.000
_cell.length_c   1.000
_cell.angle_alpha   90.00
_cell.angle_beta   90.00
_cell.angle_gamma   90.00
#
_symmetry.space_group_name_H-M   'P 1'
#
loop_
_entity.id
_entity.type
_entity.pdbx_description
1 polymer ?
#
loop_
_entity_poly.entity_id
_entity_poly.type
_entity_poly.pdbx_seq_one_letter_code
_entity_poly.pdbx_strand_id
1 'polypeptide(L)'
;MFIEPAPQHITMSDQPPVRTALYQEHLALNANMVDFHGFELPIWYSNIKDEHLATRAGAGLFDVSHMGSFKFSGADVRGWLERVSTQRVTSINPPRCAYTHFLDQDGFLIDDMIFAVVSETEILGVPNASMIDVMWSWFSNHLPEDGSVVMENLSEATSIMALQGPNAKQILDAAMGDGQHVGRFKWRELTENQLGVSGWIQGTGYTGEAGYEIFVPNGDAPVLWRTLVANGATPVGLGARDTLRLEKGYLLSGVDFCSPSLAPEDDDGFLARDSWETNVPFGLDLDHDFIGKHRVVGHAETDERWWGIKYLEKGPLPRPGKAVHSLDNQPIGRLSSGAPSPCLDNTGIGIGYIAGVNEGDEVLIVASPRKSVRAVVVRPPFY
;
A
#
# COMPACT_ATOMS: atom_id res chain seq x y z
N MET A 1 2.57 -18.34 -17.48
CA MET A 1 1.87 -19.06 -16.41
C MET A 1 1.18 -17.97 -15.59
N PHE A 2 -0.13 -17.89 -15.72
CA PHE A 2 -0.94 -16.76 -15.25
C PHE A 2 -0.89 -16.70 -13.73
N ILE A 3 -0.69 -15.47 -13.20
CA ILE A 3 -0.98 -15.16 -11.81
C ILE A 3 -2.51 -15.11 -11.75
N GLU A 4 -3.15 -16.18 -11.26
CA GLU A 4 -4.52 -16.06 -10.78
C GLU A 4 -4.45 -15.16 -9.56
N PRO A 5 -5.24 -14.08 -9.50
CA PRO A 5 -5.42 -13.34 -8.26
C PRO A 5 -5.93 -14.33 -7.21
N ALA A 6 -5.52 -14.13 -5.95
CA ALA A 6 -6.06 -14.91 -4.83
C ALA A 6 -7.59 -14.90 -4.91
N PRO A 7 -8.29 -15.98 -4.52
CA PRO A 7 -9.74 -16.04 -4.60
C PRO A 7 -10.32 -14.99 -3.64
N GLN A 8 -10.61 -13.83 -4.20
CA GLN A 8 -11.40 -12.83 -3.51
C GLN A 8 -12.86 -13.15 -3.83
N HIS A 9 -13.61 -13.61 -2.84
CA HIS A 9 -15.06 -13.63 -2.88
C HIS A 9 -15.58 -12.18 -2.78
N ILE A 10 -15.31 -11.41 -3.83
CA ILE A 10 -16.07 -10.19 -4.09
C ILE A 10 -17.31 -10.67 -4.83
N THR A 11 -18.48 -10.47 -4.25
CA THR A 11 -19.73 -10.51 -4.98
C THR A 11 -19.55 -9.58 -6.19
N MET A 12 -19.42 -10.15 -7.38
CA MET A 12 -19.40 -9.38 -8.62
C MET A 12 -20.68 -8.54 -8.63
N SER A 13 -20.55 -7.24 -8.51
CA SER A 13 -21.65 -6.35 -8.79
C SER A 13 -22.01 -6.57 -10.27
N ASP A 14 -23.29 -6.65 -10.61
CA ASP A 14 -23.76 -6.70 -12.01
C ASP A 14 -23.44 -5.42 -12.80
N GLN A 15 -22.69 -4.49 -12.19
CA GLN A 15 -22.30 -3.23 -12.80
C GLN A 15 -20.91 -3.37 -13.45
N PRO A 16 -20.70 -2.78 -14.64
CA PRO A 16 -19.38 -2.77 -15.28
C PRO A 16 -18.36 -2.02 -14.37
N PRO A 17 -17.08 -2.43 -14.40
CA PRO A 17 -16.06 -1.80 -13.58
C PRO A 17 -15.90 -0.31 -13.93
N VAL A 18 -15.59 0.49 -12.92
CA VAL A 18 -15.36 1.93 -13.04
C VAL A 18 -14.08 2.19 -13.83
N ARG A 19 -14.11 3.19 -14.69
CA ARG A 19 -12.97 3.62 -15.50
C ARG A 19 -12.39 4.90 -14.92
N THR A 20 -11.08 4.92 -14.70
CA THR A 20 -10.37 6.13 -14.31
C THR A 20 -10.34 7.16 -15.44
N ALA A 21 -9.97 8.40 -15.16
CA ALA A 21 -9.77 9.44 -16.18
C ALA A 21 -8.62 9.09 -17.16
N LEU A 22 -7.76 8.13 -16.80
CA LEU A 22 -6.64 7.66 -17.61
C LEU A 22 -6.95 6.45 -18.48
N TYR A 23 -8.18 5.94 -18.46
CA TYR A 23 -8.57 4.73 -19.20
C TYR A 23 -8.19 4.78 -20.68
N GLN A 24 -8.44 5.90 -21.35
CA GLN A 24 -8.10 6.04 -22.79
C GLN A 24 -6.59 6.08 -23.03
N GLU A 25 -5.81 6.60 -22.08
CA GLU A 25 -4.36 6.60 -22.13
C GLU A 25 -3.80 5.16 -22.02
N HIS A 26 -4.42 4.33 -21.19
CA HIS A 26 -4.06 2.92 -21.05
C HIS A 26 -4.33 2.14 -22.34
N LEU A 27 -5.50 2.33 -22.94
CA LEU A 27 -5.83 1.71 -24.23
C LEU A 27 -4.89 2.14 -25.35
N ALA A 28 -4.54 3.44 -25.42
CA ALA A 28 -3.62 3.97 -26.42
C ALA A 28 -2.20 3.35 -26.30
N LEU A 29 -1.83 2.88 -25.12
CA LEU A 29 -0.56 2.19 -24.83
C LEU A 29 -0.68 0.67 -24.91
N ASN A 30 -1.82 0.12 -25.40
CA ASN A 30 -2.11 -1.30 -25.49
C ASN A 30 -1.97 -2.06 -24.15
N ALA A 31 -2.40 -1.43 -23.05
CA ALA A 31 -2.40 -2.04 -21.75
C ALA A 31 -3.30 -3.28 -21.69
N ASN A 32 -2.87 -4.31 -20.98
CA ASN A 32 -3.72 -5.44 -20.64
C ASN A 32 -4.57 -5.08 -19.42
N MET A 33 -5.86 -4.85 -19.65
CA MET A 33 -6.80 -4.35 -18.64
C MET A 33 -7.44 -5.50 -17.88
N VAL A 34 -7.67 -5.30 -16.57
CA VAL A 34 -8.38 -6.25 -15.68
C VAL A 34 -9.34 -5.48 -14.77
N ASP A 35 -10.36 -6.19 -14.28
CA ASP A 35 -11.15 -5.73 -13.13
C ASP A 35 -10.30 -5.90 -11.86
N PHE A 36 -10.08 -4.79 -11.17
CA PHE A 36 -9.38 -4.74 -9.89
C PHE A 36 -10.22 -3.96 -8.88
N HIS A 37 -10.86 -4.67 -7.96
CA HIS A 37 -11.75 -4.08 -6.96
C HIS A 37 -12.85 -3.17 -7.56
N GLY A 38 -13.42 -3.59 -8.70
CA GLY A 38 -14.46 -2.83 -9.40
C GLY A 38 -13.93 -1.69 -10.27
N PHE A 39 -12.62 -1.59 -10.48
CA PHE A 39 -11.99 -0.65 -11.41
C PHE A 39 -11.35 -1.37 -12.60
N GLU A 40 -11.51 -0.85 -13.82
CA GLU A 40 -10.85 -1.36 -15.02
C GLU A 40 -9.46 -0.72 -15.14
N LEU A 41 -8.41 -1.47 -14.75
CA LEU A 41 -7.03 -0.98 -14.62
C LEU A 41 -6.02 -1.87 -15.35
N PRO A 42 -4.84 -1.33 -15.75
CA PRO A 42 -3.79 -2.11 -16.39
C PRO A 42 -3.11 -3.08 -15.43
N ILE A 43 -3.13 -4.38 -15.73
CA ILE A 43 -2.31 -5.36 -15.02
C ILE A 43 -0.85 -5.29 -15.46
N TRP A 44 -0.61 -5.00 -16.75
CA TRP A 44 0.69 -4.66 -17.36
C TRP A 44 0.49 -3.97 -18.70
N TYR A 45 1.56 -3.29 -19.22
CA TYR A 45 1.65 -2.74 -20.58
C TYR A 45 2.58 -3.60 -21.46
N SER A 46 3.68 -4.08 -20.89
CA SER A 46 4.63 -4.98 -21.55
C SER A 46 4.66 -6.35 -20.88
N ASN A 47 5.26 -6.43 -19.72
CA ASN A 47 5.23 -7.57 -18.81
C ASN A 47 5.68 -7.13 -17.40
N ILE A 48 5.26 -7.88 -16.39
CA ILE A 48 5.50 -7.56 -14.97
C ILE A 48 6.99 -7.38 -14.65
N LYS A 49 7.86 -8.26 -15.17
CA LYS A 49 9.29 -8.22 -14.84
C LYS A 49 9.99 -6.99 -15.40
N ASP A 50 9.75 -6.66 -16.67
CA ASP A 50 10.42 -5.53 -17.31
C ASP A 50 9.93 -4.21 -16.71
N GLU A 51 8.64 -4.09 -16.42
CA GLU A 51 8.06 -2.92 -15.75
C GLU A 51 8.61 -2.75 -14.34
N HIS A 52 8.75 -3.84 -13.59
CA HIS A 52 9.38 -3.84 -12.27
C HIS A 52 10.83 -3.30 -12.35
N LEU A 53 11.62 -3.88 -13.25
CA LEU A 53 13.03 -3.48 -13.41
C LEU A 53 13.17 -2.06 -13.97
N ALA A 54 12.27 -1.60 -14.85
CA ALA A 54 12.23 -0.23 -15.32
C ALA A 54 11.98 0.77 -14.17
N THR A 55 11.10 0.42 -13.22
CA THR A 55 10.87 1.22 -12.03
C THR A 55 12.13 1.33 -11.17
N ARG A 56 12.83 0.23 -10.94
CA ARG A 56 14.07 0.19 -10.14
C ARG A 56 15.23 0.94 -10.80
N ALA A 57 15.36 0.85 -12.13
CA ALA A 57 16.48 1.43 -12.87
C ALA A 57 16.22 2.87 -13.34
N GLY A 58 14.95 3.27 -13.48
CA GLY A 58 14.57 4.54 -14.09
C GLY A 58 13.44 5.23 -13.33
N ALA A 59 12.25 5.25 -13.93
CA ALA A 59 11.04 5.69 -13.24
C ALA A 59 9.80 5.00 -13.82
N GLY A 60 9.03 4.33 -12.95
CA GLY A 60 7.71 3.81 -13.25
C GLY A 60 6.62 4.85 -12.98
N LEU A 61 5.61 4.87 -13.84
CA LEU A 61 4.41 5.69 -13.69
C LEU A 61 3.19 4.78 -13.58
N PHE A 62 2.48 4.90 -12.45
CA PHE A 62 1.33 4.06 -12.10
C PHE A 62 0.07 4.91 -12.06
N ASP A 63 -1.02 4.42 -12.65
CA ASP A 63 -2.36 4.90 -12.31
C ASP A 63 -2.81 4.23 -11.02
N VAL A 64 -2.98 5.01 -9.97
CA VAL A 64 -3.49 4.57 -8.67
C VAL A 64 -4.75 5.34 -8.28
N SER A 65 -5.50 5.83 -9.28
CA SER A 65 -6.73 6.61 -9.10
C SER A 65 -7.89 5.83 -8.48
N HIS A 66 -7.74 4.50 -8.33
CA HIS A 66 -8.67 3.67 -7.57
C HIS A 66 -8.54 3.85 -6.05
N MET A 67 -7.42 4.40 -5.58
CA MET A 67 -7.25 4.74 -4.16
C MET A 67 -8.16 5.90 -3.76
N GLY A 68 -8.55 5.92 -2.48
CA GLY A 68 -9.37 7.02 -1.97
C GLY A 68 -8.58 8.33 -1.78
N SER A 69 -9.32 9.41 -1.67
CA SER A 69 -8.80 10.72 -1.32
C SER A 69 -9.78 11.40 -0.37
N PHE A 70 -9.43 11.49 0.91
CA PHE A 70 -10.25 12.12 1.94
C PHE A 70 -9.59 13.40 2.43
N LYS A 71 -10.43 14.41 2.69
CA LYS A 71 -10.01 15.64 3.35
C LYS A 71 -10.70 15.76 4.70
N PHE A 72 -9.92 16.00 5.72
CA PHE A 72 -10.38 16.27 7.08
C PHE A 72 -9.98 17.69 7.46
N SER A 73 -10.91 18.47 7.98
CA SER A 73 -10.67 19.87 8.35
C SER A 73 -11.36 20.25 9.64
N GLY A 74 -10.77 21.18 10.39
CA GLY A 74 -11.34 21.70 11.62
C GLY A 74 -10.30 21.96 12.71
N ALA A 75 -10.73 22.63 13.76
CA ALA A 75 -9.82 23.08 14.83
C ALA A 75 -9.21 21.92 15.63
N ASP A 76 -9.91 20.77 15.75
CA ASP A 76 -9.45 19.58 16.49
C ASP A 76 -9.02 18.43 15.58
N VAL A 77 -8.84 18.66 14.28
CA VAL A 77 -8.60 17.59 13.30
C VAL A 77 -7.36 16.72 13.64
N ARG A 78 -6.30 17.32 14.16
CA ARG A 78 -5.07 16.60 14.54
C ARG A 78 -5.27 15.77 15.80
N GLY A 79 -5.89 16.35 16.83
CA GLY A 79 -6.21 15.65 18.07
C GLY A 79 -7.24 14.54 17.85
N TRP A 80 -8.22 14.77 16.99
CA TRP A 80 -9.19 13.75 16.60
C TRP A 80 -8.52 12.57 15.88
N LEU A 81 -7.71 12.83 14.84
CA LEU A 81 -7.04 11.76 14.11
C LEU A 81 -6.07 10.97 14.99
N GLU A 82 -5.40 11.63 15.95
CA GLU A 82 -4.54 10.97 16.93
C GLU A 82 -5.33 9.97 17.80
N ARG A 83 -6.53 10.33 18.25
CA ARG A 83 -7.38 9.43 19.07
C ARG A 83 -7.89 8.20 18.34
N VAL A 84 -8.06 8.30 17.01
CA VAL A 84 -8.61 7.22 16.18
C VAL A 84 -7.54 6.46 15.39
N SER A 85 -6.27 6.81 15.52
CA SER A 85 -5.17 6.16 14.78
C SER A 85 -4.00 5.81 15.69
N THR A 86 -3.15 4.90 15.23
CA THR A 86 -1.97 4.46 15.99
C THR A 86 -0.81 5.45 15.94
N GLN A 87 -0.90 6.51 15.14
CA GLN A 87 0.14 7.51 14.97
C GLN A 87 -0.10 8.75 15.84
N ARG A 88 0.93 9.25 16.50
CA ARG A 88 0.89 10.50 17.27
C ARG A 88 0.87 11.72 16.34
N VAL A 89 -0.33 12.07 15.86
CA VAL A 89 -0.53 13.09 14.80
C VAL A 89 -0.15 14.49 15.27
N THR A 90 -0.41 14.81 16.54
CA THR A 90 -0.10 16.13 17.11
C THR A 90 1.39 16.45 17.16
N SER A 91 2.26 15.43 17.13
CA SER A 91 3.72 15.57 17.08
C SER A 91 4.26 15.86 15.66
N ILE A 92 3.44 15.75 14.62
CA ILE A 92 3.86 15.92 13.22
C ILE A 92 3.78 17.38 12.83
N ASN A 93 4.91 18.00 12.49
CA ASN A 93 4.94 19.40 12.02
C ASN A 93 4.52 19.48 10.54
N PRO A 94 3.48 20.29 10.20
CA PRO A 94 3.09 20.54 8.80
C PRO A 94 4.20 21.22 7.99
N PRO A 95 4.24 21.06 6.64
CA PRO A 95 3.49 20.10 5.84
C PRO A 95 4.24 18.78 5.77
N ARG A 96 3.67 17.70 6.29
CA ARG A 96 4.33 16.41 6.36
C ARG A 96 3.36 15.24 6.26
N CYS A 97 3.78 14.19 5.52
CA CYS A 97 3.07 12.91 5.46
C CYS A 97 3.53 11.96 6.56
N ALA A 98 2.66 11.07 6.96
CA ALA A 98 2.95 9.94 7.84
C ALA A 98 2.07 8.73 7.50
N TYR A 99 2.45 7.59 8.01
CA TYR A 99 1.73 6.33 7.89
C TYR A 99 1.07 6.00 9.22
N THR A 100 -0.10 5.39 9.19
CA THR A 100 -0.82 4.96 10.40
C THR A 100 -1.67 3.74 10.13
N HIS A 101 -2.08 3.07 11.22
CA HIS A 101 -3.10 2.05 11.25
C HIS A 101 -4.38 2.56 11.92
N PHE A 102 -5.52 1.96 11.53
CA PHE A 102 -6.81 2.12 12.17
C PHE A 102 -7.29 0.77 12.69
N LEU A 103 -7.66 0.72 13.95
CA LEU A 103 -8.05 -0.50 14.64
C LEU A 103 -9.54 -0.45 15.00
N ASP A 104 -10.17 -1.61 15.04
CA ASP A 104 -11.51 -1.73 15.61
C ASP A 104 -11.46 -1.72 17.14
N GLN A 105 -12.63 -1.81 17.79
CA GLN A 105 -12.74 -1.79 19.25
C GLN A 105 -12.07 -2.99 19.93
N ASP A 106 -11.91 -4.10 19.21
CA ASP A 106 -11.23 -5.31 19.69
C ASP A 106 -9.71 -5.25 19.43
N GLY A 107 -9.22 -4.21 18.73
CA GLY A 107 -7.83 -3.94 18.43
C GLY A 107 -7.32 -4.62 17.16
N PHE A 108 -8.20 -5.17 16.32
CA PHE A 108 -7.80 -5.70 15.02
C PHE A 108 -7.67 -4.58 13.98
N LEU A 109 -6.72 -4.75 13.09
CA LEU A 109 -6.40 -3.81 12.01
C LEU A 109 -7.51 -3.80 10.96
N ILE A 110 -8.18 -2.66 10.81
CA ILE A 110 -9.20 -2.41 9.78
C ILE A 110 -8.52 -2.05 8.47
N ASP A 111 -7.67 -1.00 8.52
CA ASP A 111 -6.94 -0.51 7.35
C ASP A 111 -5.68 0.24 7.77
N ASP A 112 -4.79 0.45 6.80
CA ASP A 112 -3.63 1.31 6.92
C ASP A 112 -3.76 2.51 5.97
N MET A 113 -3.12 3.62 6.29
CA MET A 113 -3.24 4.82 5.47
C MET A 113 -1.99 5.70 5.53
N ILE A 114 -1.59 6.23 4.38
CA ILE A 114 -0.76 7.43 4.33
C ILE A 114 -1.66 8.66 4.44
N PHE A 115 -1.28 9.59 5.31
CA PHE A 115 -1.94 10.89 5.42
C PHE A 115 -0.92 12.02 5.40
N ALA A 116 -1.37 13.21 5.01
CA ALA A 116 -0.59 14.44 5.04
C ALA A 116 -1.20 15.43 6.04
N VAL A 117 -0.45 15.83 7.04
CA VAL A 117 -0.76 17.01 7.87
C VAL A 117 -0.38 18.23 7.04
N VAL A 118 -1.39 18.86 6.42
CA VAL A 118 -1.22 20.01 5.53
C VAL A 118 -0.99 21.27 6.35
N SER A 119 -1.81 21.45 7.38
CA SER A 119 -1.77 22.58 8.31
C SER A 119 -2.21 22.14 9.71
N GLU A 120 -2.34 23.09 10.62
CA GLU A 120 -2.90 22.84 11.96
C GLU A 120 -4.39 22.40 11.90
N THR A 121 -5.08 22.75 10.82
CA THR A 121 -6.53 22.56 10.68
C THR A 121 -6.93 21.75 9.46
N GLU A 122 -5.97 21.12 8.75
CA GLU A 122 -6.25 20.34 7.55
C GLU A 122 -5.34 19.12 7.43
N ILE A 123 -5.96 17.97 7.14
CA ILE A 123 -5.29 16.68 6.86
C ILE A 123 -5.90 16.10 5.58
N LEU A 124 -5.05 15.51 4.74
CA LEU A 124 -5.45 14.69 3.58
C LEU A 124 -5.08 13.24 3.84
N GLY A 125 -5.99 12.31 3.56
CA GLY A 125 -5.79 10.87 3.76
C GLY A 125 -6.03 10.08 2.48
N VAL A 126 -5.32 8.97 2.32
CA VAL A 126 -5.37 8.10 1.13
C VAL A 126 -5.72 6.69 1.56
N PRO A 127 -7.02 6.37 1.79
CA PRO A 127 -7.45 5.02 2.13
C PRO A 127 -7.28 4.05 0.96
N ASN A 128 -7.12 2.76 1.26
CA ASN A 128 -7.05 1.71 0.25
C ASN A 128 -8.34 1.60 -0.55
N ALA A 129 -8.23 1.19 -1.83
CA ALA A 129 -9.34 1.19 -2.78
C ALA A 129 -10.58 0.41 -2.28
N SER A 130 -10.38 -0.82 -1.82
CA SER A 130 -11.48 -1.67 -1.29
C SER A 130 -12.03 -1.18 0.05
N MET A 131 -11.36 -0.21 0.70
CA MET A 131 -11.67 0.26 2.03
C MET A 131 -12.30 1.67 2.04
N ILE A 132 -12.52 2.30 0.89
CA ILE A 132 -13.03 3.69 0.82
C ILE A 132 -14.34 3.82 1.60
N ASP A 133 -15.36 2.99 1.31
CA ASP A 133 -16.67 3.06 1.96
C ASP A 133 -16.62 2.62 3.43
N VAL A 134 -15.80 1.62 3.74
CA VAL A 134 -15.58 1.13 5.10
C VAL A 134 -14.97 2.24 5.96
N MET A 135 -13.87 2.84 5.47
CA MET A 135 -13.17 3.90 6.20
C MET A 135 -14.00 5.19 6.26
N TRP A 136 -14.77 5.50 5.21
CA TRP A 136 -15.71 6.61 5.27
C TRP A 136 -16.74 6.44 6.39
N SER A 137 -17.36 5.26 6.47
CA SER A 137 -18.33 4.93 7.52
C SER A 137 -17.67 4.91 8.90
N TRP A 138 -16.46 4.31 8.99
CA TRP A 138 -15.73 4.22 10.25
C TRP A 138 -15.35 5.62 10.78
N PHE A 139 -14.79 6.50 9.95
CA PHE A 139 -14.49 7.88 10.33
C PHE A 139 -15.75 8.66 10.71
N SER A 140 -16.85 8.52 9.94
CA SER A 140 -18.11 9.20 10.22
C SER A 140 -18.65 8.87 11.62
N ASN A 141 -18.51 7.61 12.05
CA ASN A 141 -18.95 7.15 13.35
C ASN A 141 -18.06 7.63 14.51
N HIS A 142 -16.89 8.18 14.22
CA HIS A 142 -15.92 8.66 15.20
C HIS A 142 -15.68 10.19 15.11
N LEU A 143 -16.43 10.90 14.26
CA LEU A 143 -16.39 12.38 14.24
C LEU A 143 -16.92 12.98 15.55
N PRO A 144 -16.33 14.08 16.03
CA PRO A 144 -16.88 14.82 17.16
C PRO A 144 -18.26 15.37 16.84
N GLU A 145 -19.20 15.23 17.78
CA GLU A 145 -20.59 15.72 17.62
C GLU A 145 -20.70 17.26 17.58
N ASP A 146 -19.68 17.97 18.07
CA ASP A 146 -19.65 19.43 18.13
C ASP A 146 -19.29 20.10 16.80
N GLY A 147 -19.02 19.32 15.75
CA GLY A 147 -18.65 19.83 14.44
C GLY A 147 -17.23 20.40 14.36
N SER A 148 -16.37 20.16 15.37
CA SER A 148 -14.97 20.62 15.37
C SER A 148 -14.10 19.95 14.30
N VAL A 149 -14.59 18.87 13.68
CA VAL A 149 -13.97 18.18 12.53
C VAL A 149 -15.02 17.92 11.46
N VAL A 150 -14.68 18.23 10.20
CA VAL A 150 -15.49 17.97 9.00
C VAL A 150 -14.70 17.09 8.05
N MET A 151 -15.40 16.25 7.32
CA MET A 151 -14.82 15.30 6.37
C MET A 151 -15.42 15.47 4.97
N GLU A 152 -14.58 15.42 3.93
CA GLU A 152 -14.97 15.47 2.52
C GLU A 152 -14.36 14.26 1.78
N ASN A 153 -15.16 13.60 0.94
CA ASN A 153 -14.68 12.54 0.05
C ASN A 153 -14.38 13.15 -1.33
N LEU A 154 -13.11 13.21 -1.69
CA LEU A 154 -12.62 13.74 -2.95
C LEU A 154 -12.30 12.64 -3.98
N SER A 155 -12.53 11.37 -3.66
CA SER A 155 -12.05 10.23 -4.44
C SER A 155 -12.54 10.24 -5.89
N GLU A 156 -13.83 10.52 -6.12
CA GLU A 156 -14.42 10.53 -7.46
C GLU A 156 -13.92 11.69 -8.35
N ALA A 157 -13.44 12.77 -7.74
CA ALA A 157 -13.00 13.97 -8.46
C ALA A 157 -11.48 14.01 -8.69
N THR A 158 -10.72 13.12 -8.04
CA THR A 158 -9.26 13.16 -7.98
C THR A 158 -8.64 11.95 -8.66
N SER A 159 -7.77 12.19 -9.63
CA SER A 159 -6.87 11.18 -10.18
C SER A 159 -5.56 11.18 -9.40
N ILE A 160 -5.00 10.00 -9.18
CA ILE A 160 -3.76 9.81 -8.43
C ILE A 160 -2.76 9.08 -9.31
N MET A 161 -1.60 9.68 -9.54
CA MET A 161 -0.49 9.08 -10.28
C MET A 161 0.72 8.91 -9.38
N ALA A 162 1.29 7.71 -9.35
CA ALA A 162 2.53 7.46 -8.63
C ALA A 162 3.71 7.42 -9.64
N LEU A 163 4.64 8.37 -9.52
CA LEU A 163 5.89 8.43 -10.29
C LEU A 163 7.04 8.00 -9.38
N GLN A 164 7.60 6.81 -9.60
CA GLN A 164 8.46 6.11 -8.66
C GLN A 164 9.75 5.64 -9.34
N GLY A 165 10.90 5.91 -8.73
CA GLY A 165 12.21 5.45 -9.20
C GLY A 165 13.30 6.52 -9.11
N PRO A 166 14.57 6.17 -9.34
CA PRO A 166 15.70 7.09 -9.21
C PRO A 166 15.62 8.32 -10.11
N ASN A 167 14.95 8.22 -11.28
CA ASN A 167 14.79 9.32 -12.22
C ASN A 167 13.48 10.10 -12.04
N ALA A 168 12.63 9.75 -11.04
CA ALA A 168 11.33 10.38 -10.85
C ALA A 168 11.42 11.91 -10.69
N LYS A 169 12.41 12.41 -9.94
CA LYS A 169 12.64 13.85 -9.79
C LYS A 169 12.93 14.54 -11.11
N GLN A 170 13.86 13.98 -11.89
CA GLN A 170 14.27 14.58 -13.16
C GLN A 170 13.11 14.63 -14.15
N ILE A 171 12.31 13.57 -14.21
CA ILE A 171 11.14 13.49 -15.10
C ILE A 171 10.07 14.48 -14.68
N LEU A 172 9.81 14.60 -13.37
CA LEU A 172 8.84 15.54 -12.83
C LEU A 172 9.24 16.99 -13.14
N ASP A 173 10.50 17.35 -12.88
CA ASP A 173 11.02 18.71 -13.12
C ASP A 173 10.99 19.03 -14.63
N ALA A 174 11.29 18.06 -15.50
CA ALA A 174 11.19 18.25 -16.96
C ALA A 174 9.74 18.41 -17.45
N ALA A 175 8.79 17.73 -16.81
CA ALA A 175 7.39 17.76 -17.20
C ALA A 175 6.65 19.02 -16.67
N MET A 176 6.93 19.43 -15.44
CA MET A 176 6.15 20.44 -14.75
C MET A 176 6.92 21.74 -14.43
N GLY A 177 8.23 21.74 -14.65
CA GLY A 177 9.13 22.82 -14.28
C GLY A 177 9.90 22.56 -12.99
N ASP A 178 11.05 23.21 -12.86
CA ASP A 178 11.91 23.06 -11.69
C ASP A 178 11.21 23.41 -10.37
N GLY A 179 11.54 22.64 -9.32
CA GLY A 179 11.05 22.89 -7.98
C GLY A 179 9.63 22.36 -7.71
N GLN A 180 9.03 21.58 -8.61
CA GLN A 180 7.72 20.97 -8.36
C GLN A 180 7.81 19.70 -7.48
N HIS A 181 8.98 19.14 -7.31
CA HIS A 181 9.23 18.00 -6.43
C HIS A 181 9.20 18.38 -4.93
N VAL A 182 9.03 17.36 -4.08
CA VAL A 182 9.07 17.47 -2.62
C VAL A 182 10.06 16.46 -2.02
N GLY A 183 10.50 16.68 -0.80
CA GLY A 183 11.28 15.68 -0.06
C GLY A 183 10.44 14.50 0.39
N ARG A 184 11.11 13.41 0.81
CA ARG A 184 10.46 12.20 1.34
C ARG A 184 9.56 12.55 2.53
N PHE A 185 8.32 12.03 2.51
CA PHE A 185 7.26 12.32 3.48
C PHE A 185 6.96 13.82 3.64
N LYS A 186 7.12 14.59 2.57
CA LYS A 186 6.66 15.98 2.49
C LYS A 186 5.46 16.08 1.57
N TRP A 187 4.64 17.08 1.85
CA TRP A 187 3.47 17.47 1.06
C TRP A 187 3.64 18.90 0.53
N ARG A 188 3.01 19.19 -0.59
CA ARG A 188 2.96 20.53 -1.16
C ARG A 188 1.79 20.63 -2.15
N GLU A 189 1.16 21.78 -2.20
CA GLU A 189 0.22 22.15 -3.25
C GLU A 189 0.95 22.37 -4.59
N LEU A 190 0.35 21.95 -5.70
CA LEU A 190 0.82 22.23 -7.05
C LEU A 190 0.36 23.60 -7.47
N THR A 191 1.28 24.55 -7.51
CA THR A 191 1.03 25.93 -7.93
C THR A 191 2.02 26.32 -9.02
N GLU A 192 1.62 27.19 -9.95
CA GLU A 192 2.49 27.82 -10.95
C GLU A 192 3.45 26.85 -11.65
N ASN A 193 2.92 25.78 -12.26
CA ASN A 193 3.69 24.83 -13.04
C ASN A 193 3.47 25.01 -14.55
N GLN A 194 4.36 24.48 -15.38
CA GLN A 194 4.35 24.66 -16.83
C GLN A 194 3.12 24.07 -17.52
N LEU A 195 2.44 23.10 -16.90
CA LEU A 195 1.25 22.46 -17.44
C LEU A 195 -0.04 23.20 -17.05
N GLY A 196 0.01 24.10 -16.05
CA GLY A 196 -1.16 24.75 -15.50
C GLY A 196 -2.12 23.81 -14.76
N VAL A 197 -1.66 22.62 -14.36
CA VAL A 197 -2.45 21.67 -13.58
C VAL A 197 -2.48 22.07 -12.11
N SER A 198 -3.61 21.81 -11.46
CA SER A 198 -3.79 22.06 -10.02
C SER A 198 -3.78 20.75 -9.23
N GLY A 199 -3.76 20.85 -7.89
CA GLY A 199 -3.78 19.70 -6.99
C GLY A 199 -2.65 19.73 -5.99
N TRP A 200 -2.12 18.55 -5.64
CA TRP A 200 -1.00 18.46 -4.69
C TRP A 200 -0.08 17.28 -4.99
N ILE A 201 1.10 17.28 -4.37
CA ILE A 201 2.10 16.25 -4.49
C ILE A 201 2.61 15.82 -3.12
N GLN A 202 2.82 14.52 -2.95
CA GLN A 202 3.41 13.91 -1.77
C GLN A 202 4.69 13.15 -2.15
N GLY A 203 5.71 13.23 -1.30
CA GLY A 203 6.94 12.44 -1.43
C GLY A 203 6.77 11.05 -0.83
N THR A 204 5.77 10.33 -1.28
CA THR A 204 5.35 9.00 -0.82
C THR A 204 5.28 8.02 -1.98
N GLY A 205 4.98 6.74 -1.70
CA GLY A 205 4.85 5.70 -2.70
C GLY A 205 4.88 4.31 -2.10
N TYR A 206 4.64 3.29 -2.95
CA TYR A 206 4.44 1.90 -2.56
C TYR A 206 5.45 0.94 -3.21
N THR A 207 6.60 1.45 -3.65
CA THR A 207 7.62 0.69 -4.37
C THR A 207 8.92 0.50 -3.59
N GLY A 208 9.14 1.33 -2.57
CA GLY A 208 10.42 1.43 -1.87
C GLY A 208 11.40 2.38 -2.52
N GLU A 209 11.18 2.77 -3.78
CA GLU A 209 11.99 3.77 -4.46
C GLU A 209 11.65 5.20 -3.99
N ALA A 210 12.55 6.12 -4.28
CA ALA A 210 12.23 7.55 -4.21
C ALA A 210 11.17 7.88 -5.27
N GLY A 211 10.23 8.76 -4.93
CA GLY A 211 9.18 9.11 -5.86
C GLY A 211 8.10 9.98 -5.26
N TYR A 212 7.04 10.12 -6.01
CA TYR A 212 5.94 11.03 -5.71
C TYR A 212 4.60 10.40 -6.01
N GLU A 213 3.60 10.75 -5.22
CA GLU A 213 2.20 10.57 -5.54
C GLU A 213 1.60 11.94 -5.85
N ILE A 214 1.02 12.09 -7.04
CA ILE A 214 0.55 13.35 -7.61
C ILE A 214 -0.97 13.26 -7.75
N PHE A 215 -1.65 14.16 -7.10
CA PHE A 215 -3.11 14.23 -7.01
C PHE A 215 -3.59 15.42 -7.81
N VAL A 216 -4.40 15.18 -8.83
CA VAL A 216 -4.93 16.22 -9.72
C VAL A 216 -6.41 16.00 -10.00
N PRO A 217 -7.18 17.05 -10.36
CA PRO A 217 -8.52 16.86 -10.90
C PRO A 217 -8.51 15.92 -12.10
N ASN A 218 -9.56 15.14 -12.27
CA ASN A 218 -9.68 14.17 -13.36
C ASN A 218 -9.43 14.77 -14.75
N GLY A 219 -9.83 16.03 -14.96
CA GLY A 219 -9.62 16.73 -16.23
C GLY A 219 -8.15 17.01 -16.56
N ASP A 220 -7.30 17.13 -15.55
CA ASP A 220 -5.86 17.40 -15.71
C ASP A 220 -5.02 16.13 -15.86
N ALA A 221 -5.54 14.98 -15.42
CA ALA A 221 -4.80 13.72 -15.38
C ALA A 221 -4.25 13.28 -16.75
N PRO A 222 -5.01 13.32 -17.88
CA PRO A 222 -4.50 12.86 -19.17
C PRO A 222 -3.33 13.69 -19.70
N VAL A 223 -3.35 14.99 -19.50
CA VAL A 223 -2.24 15.86 -19.96
C VAL A 223 -0.98 15.61 -19.13
N LEU A 224 -1.13 15.47 -17.81
CA LEU A 224 -0.01 15.17 -16.93
C LEU A 224 0.59 13.78 -17.23
N TRP A 225 -0.25 12.75 -17.39
CA TRP A 225 0.17 11.39 -17.76
C TRP A 225 1.01 11.38 -19.03
N ARG A 226 0.46 11.93 -20.13
CA ARG A 226 1.16 12.00 -21.41
C ARG A 226 2.49 12.74 -21.32
N THR A 227 2.52 13.82 -20.55
CA THR A 227 3.75 14.61 -20.41
C THR A 227 4.81 13.87 -19.61
N LEU A 228 4.44 13.17 -18.53
CA LEU A 228 5.38 12.33 -17.77
C LEU A 228 5.93 11.18 -18.62
N VAL A 229 5.09 10.51 -19.40
CA VAL A 229 5.52 9.45 -20.33
C VAL A 229 6.46 10.01 -21.41
N ALA A 230 6.13 11.16 -22.01
CA ALA A 230 6.97 11.80 -23.03
C ALA A 230 8.34 12.23 -22.48
N ASN A 231 8.46 12.46 -21.17
CA ASN A 231 9.72 12.78 -20.49
C ASN A 231 10.44 11.54 -19.93
N GLY A 232 10.00 10.34 -20.27
CA GLY A 232 10.73 9.09 -20.02
C GLY A 232 10.21 8.26 -18.83
N ALA A 233 9.04 8.57 -18.28
CA ALA A 233 8.39 7.67 -17.34
C ALA A 233 7.87 6.43 -18.06
N THR A 234 8.14 5.25 -17.52
CA THR A 234 7.64 3.98 -18.04
C THR A 234 6.26 3.69 -17.43
N PRO A 235 5.20 3.53 -18.22
CA PRO A 235 3.91 3.06 -17.73
C PRO A 235 4.02 1.69 -17.09
N VAL A 236 3.46 1.51 -15.89
CA VAL A 236 3.59 0.30 -15.07
C VAL A 236 2.23 -0.11 -14.53
N GLY A 237 1.91 -1.40 -14.67
CA GLY A 237 0.65 -1.95 -14.21
C GLY A 237 0.70 -2.53 -12.79
N LEU A 238 -0.48 -2.99 -12.35
CA LEU A 238 -0.71 -3.54 -11.00
C LEU A 238 0.16 -4.76 -10.67
N GLY A 239 0.49 -5.58 -11.67
CA GLY A 239 1.32 -6.76 -11.46
C GLY A 239 2.75 -6.43 -11.01
N ALA A 240 3.36 -5.40 -11.61
CA ALA A 240 4.66 -4.92 -11.16
C ALA A 240 4.56 -4.12 -9.84
N ARG A 241 3.46 -3.37 -9.61
CA ARG A 241 3.20 -2.72 -8.33
C ARG A 241 3.21 -3.73 -7.18
N ASP A 242 2.59 -4.91 -7.34
CA ASP A 242 2.57 -5.95 -6.32
C ASP A 242 3.96 -6.56 -6.07
N THR A 243 4.73 -6.87 -7.12
CA THR A 243 6.08 -7.40 -6.92
C THR A 243 7.04 -6.38 -6.31
N LEU A 244 6.89 -5.09 -6.62
CA LEU A 244 7.69 -3.99 -6.05
C LEU A 244 7.40 -3.79 -4.57
N ARG A 245 6.10 -3.75 -4.16
CA ARG A 245 5.74 -3.60 -2.75
C ARG A 245 6.22 -4.80 -1.93
N LEU A 246 6.10 -6.02 -2.50
CA LEU A 246 6.54 -7.25 -1.86
C LEU A 246 8.05 -7.24 -1.61
N GLU A 247 8.87 -6.88 -2.60
CA GLU A 247 10.33 -6.74 -2.42
C GLU A 247 10.70 -5.72 -1.34
N LYS A 248 9.92 -4.64 -1.23
CA LYS A 248 10.12 -3.65 -0.17
C LYS A 248 9.62 -4.14 1.18
N GLY A 249 8.66 -5.06 1.18
CA GLY A 249 8.03 -5.56 2.39
C GLY A 249 6.90 -4.66 2.87
N TYR A 250 6.12 -4.10 1.96
CA TYR A 250 4.92 -3.38 2.33
C TYR A 250 3.71 -4.31 2.38
N LEU A 251 2.87 -4.12 3.38
CA LEU A 251 1.62 -4.85 3.56
C LEU A 251 0.59 -4.44 2.50
N LEU A 252 -0.34 -5.33 2.20
CA LEU A 252 -1.49 -5.09 1.34
C LEU A 252 -2.77 -5.42 2.12
N SER A 253 -3.62 -4.42 2.30
CA SER A 253 -4.93 -4.54 2.94
C SER A 253 -5.79 -5.59 2.22
N GLY A 254 -6.48 -6.44 2.98
CA GLY A 254 -7.27 -7.56 2.48
C GLY A 254 -6.47 -8.79 2.06
N VAL A 255 -5.13 -8.72 2.02
CA VAL A 255 -4.23 -9.83 1.63
C VAL A 255 -3.28 -10.21 2.75
N ASP A 256 -2.63 -9.23 3.38
CA ASP A 256 -1.69 -9.45 4.46
C ASP A 256 -2.31 -9.22 5.85
N PHE A 257 -3.41 -8.50 5.91
CA PHE A 257 -4.25 -8.32 7.10
C PHE A 257 -5.70 -8.05 6.69
N CYS A 258 -6.65 -8.39 7.57
CA CYS A 258 -8.07 -8.08 7.41
C CYS A 258 -8.75 -8.12 8.78
N SER A 259 -9.57 -7.12 9.11
CA SER A 259 -10.39 -7.17 10.33
C SER A 259 -11.38 -8.34 10.27
N PRO A 260 -11.63 -9.07 11.36
CA PRO A 260 -12.63 -10.14 11.40
C PRO A 260 -14.03 -9.71 10.96
N SER A 261 -14.38 -8.45 11.19
CA SER A 261 -15.69 -7.89 10.77
C SER A 261 -15.84 -7.73 9.26
N LEU A 262 -14.75 -7.82 8.50
CA LEU A 262 -14.67 -7.64 7.05
C LEU A 262 -14.23 -8.93 6.34
N ALA A 263 -13.79 -9.92 7.10
CA ALA A 263 -13.31 -11.18 6.57
C ALA A 263 -14.48 -12.00 5.96
N PRO A 264 -14.22 -12.83 4.92
CA PRO A 264 -15.20 -13.81 4.44
C PRO A 264 -15.69 -14.75 5.55
N GLU A 265 -16.91 -15.27 5.41
CA GLU A 265 -17.52 -16.18 6.40
C GLU A 265 -16.71 -17.48 6.63
N ASP A 266 -15.93 -17.91 5.64
CA ASP A 266 -15.07 -19.09 5.70
C ASP A 266 -13.60 -18.76 6.04
N ASP A 267 -13.31 -17.52 6.44
CA ASP A 267 -11.99 -17.13 6.91
C ASP A 267 -11.63 -17.85 8.21
N ASP A 268 -10.40 -18.33 8.30
CA ASP A 268 -9.90 -19.05 9.48
C ASP A 268 -9.27 -18.12 10.53
N GLY A 269 -9.44 -16.80 10.39
CA GLY A 269 -8.91 -15.77 11.27
C GLY A 269 -7.40 -15.49 11.11
N PHE A 270 -6.74 -16.09 10.11
CA PHE A 270 -5.30 -15.90 9.90
C PHE A 270 -4.91 -14.46 9.64
N LEU A 271 -5.74 -13.69 8.93
CA LEU A 271 -5.48 -12.30 8.59
C LEU A 271 -5.93 -11.30 9.66
N ALA A 272 -6.57 -11.77 10.73
CA ALA A 272 -6.98 -10.94 11.86
C ALA A 272 -5.76 -10.55 12.70
N ARG A 273 -5.18 -9.39 12.42
CA ARG A 273 -3.92 -8.91 12.99
C ARG A 273 -4.08 -7.56 13.65
N ASP A 274 -3.20 -7.23 14.57
CA ASP A 274 -3.07 -5.88 15.12
C ASP A 274 -1.76 -5.21 14.66
N SER A 275 -1.55 -3.97 15.10
CA SER A 275 -0.40 -3.18 14.66
C SER A 275 0.95 -3.74 15.12
N TRP A 276 1.03 -4.42 16.26
CA TRP A 276 2.28 -5.03 16.73
C TRP A 276 2.65 -6.26 15.89
N GLU A 277 1.65 -7.10 15.57
CA GLU A 277 1.83 -8.29 14.76
C GLU A 277 2.34 -7.96 13.36
N THR A 278 1.94 -6.80 12.78
CA THR A 278 2.42 -6.37 11.45
C THR A 278 3.91 -6.08 11.40
N ASN A 279 4.57 -5.93 12.53
CA ASN A 279 6.02 -5.67 12.64
C ASN A 279 6.53 -4.48 11.81
N VAL A 280 5.63 -3.56 11.43
CA VAL A 280 5.98 -2.33 10.71
C VAL A 280 6.75 -1.40 11.65
N PRO A 281 7.95 -0.93 11.27
CA PRO A 281 8.82 -0.18 12.19
C PRO A 281 8.43 1.30 12.36
N PHE A 282 7.25 1.69 11.89
CA PHE A 282 6.72 3.07 11.96
C PHE A 282 5.20 3.04 11.95
N GLY A 283 4.55 4.15 12.27
CA GLY A 283 3.09 4.26 12.25
C GLY A 283 2.40 3.75 13.52
N LEU A 284 3.17 3.30 14.51
CA LEU A 284 2.68 2.93 15.85
C LEU A 284 3.46 3.70 16.90
N ASP A 285 2.76 4.52 17.67
CA ASP A 285 3.28 5.23 18.85
C ASP A 285 2.42 4.86 20.07
N LEU A 286 3.03 4.23 21.06
CA LEU A 286 2.35 3.79 22.27
C LEU A 286 2.26 4.87 23.37
N ASP A 287 2.83 6.06 23.14
CA ASP A 287 2.83 7.14 24.13
C ASP A 287 1.56 8.02 24.10
N HIS A 288 0.53 7.59 23.34
CA HIS A 288 -0.80 8.21 23.35
C HIS A 288 -1.89 7.14 23.40
N ASP A 289 -3.13 7.57 23.68
CA ASP A 289 -4.28 6.68 23.69
C ASP A 289 -4.99 6.68 22.33
N PHE A 290 -5.35 5.48 21.86
CA PHE A 290 -6.06 5.27 20.61
C PHE A 290 -6.98 4.03 20.68
N ILE A 291 -7.92 3.94 19.76
CA ILE A 291 -8.84 2.80 19.66
C ILE A 291 -8.05 1.51 19.46
N GLY A 292 -8.35 0.47 20.25
CA GLY A 292 -7.74 -0.85 20.13
C GLY A 292 -6.34 -1.00 20.76
N LYS A 293 -5.78 0.04 21.39
CA LYS A 293 -4.44 0.01 22.02
C LYS A 293 -4.26 -1.15 23.01
N HIS A 294 -5.30 -1.53 23.73
CA HIS A 294 -5.24 -2.58 24.76
C HIS A 294 -4.75 -3.94 24.21
N ARG A 295 -5.08 -4.28 22.96
CA ARG A 295 -4.60 -5.48 22.29
C ARG A 295 -3.12 -5.38 21.94
N VAL A 296 -2.71 -4.24 21.37
CA VAL A 296 -1.34 -4.01 20.87
C VAL A 296 -0.27 -4.11 21.97
N VAL A 297 -0.61 -3.78 23.22
CA VAL A 297 0.33 -3.78 24.35
C VAL A 297 0.45 -5.13 25.07
N GLY A 298 -0.26 -6.17 24.64
CA GLY A 298 -0.37 -7.46 25.33
C GLY A 298 0.55 -8.57 24.83
N HIS A 299 1.35 -8.33 23.80
CA HIS A 299 2.13 -9.37 23.11
C HIS A 299 3.43 -9.76 23.80
N ALA A 300 3.78 -11.05 23.68
CA ALA A 300 5.10 -11.58 24.00
C ALA A 300 6.02 -11.60 22.75
N GLU A 301 7.34 -11.56 22.95
CA GLU A 301 8.32 -11.59 21.86
C GLU A 301 8.25 -12.87 20.99
N THR A 302 7.68 -13.94 21.54
CA THR A 302 7.52 -15.23 20.86
C THR A 302 6.22 -15.36 20.05
N ASP A 303 5.32 -14.36 20.15
CA ASP A 303 4.06 -14.39 19.40
C ASP A 303 4.30 -14.27 17.91
N GLU A 304 3.30 -14.66 17.12
CA GLU A 304 3.38 -14.51 15.66
C GLU A 304 3.58 -13.05 15.28
N ARG A 305 4.57 -12.80 14.44
CA ARG A 305 4.82 -11.49 13.83
C ARG A 305 5.07 -11.64 12.34
N TRP A 306 4.85 -10.59 11.63
CA TRP A 306 5.14 -10.49 10.22
C TRP A 306 6.65 -10.48 9.94
N TRP A 307 7.07 -11.38 9.04
CA TRP A 307 8.44 -11.54 8.59
C TRP A 307 8.51 -11.73 7.09
N GLY A 308 9.63 -11.36 6.49
CA GLY A 308 10.03 -11.80 5.17
C GLY A 308 10.72 -13.16 5.21
N ILE A 309 10.55 -13.94 4.13
CA ILE A 309 11.35 -15.13 3.87
C ILE A 309 11.97 -15.07 2.47
N LYS A 310 13.23 -15.50 2.36
CA LYS A 310 13.93 -15.60 1.09
C LYS A 310 14.42 -17.04 0.88
N TYR A 311 14.12 -17.63 -0.26
CA TYR A 311 14.54 -18.98 -0.59
C TYR A 311 16.06 -19.10 -0.65
N LEU A 312 16.59 -20.19 -0.10
CA LEU A 312 18.01 -20.58 -0.16
C LEU A 312 18.29 -21.52 -1.32
N GLU A 313 17.26 -22.08 -1.93
CA GLU A 313 17.36 -23.06 -3.01
C GLU A 313 16.23 -22.90 -4.04
N LYS A 314 16.38 -23.49 -5.21
CA LYS A 314 15.33 -23.48 -6.23
C LYS A 314 14.16 -24.38 -5.82
N GLY A 315 12.96 -23.83 -5.94
CA GLY A 315 11.74 -24.57 -5.61
C GLY A 315 10.48 -23.98 -6.27
N PRO A 316 9.31 -24.58 -6.02
CA PRO A 316 8.05 -23.98 -6.38
C PRO A 316 7.94 -22.60 -5.71
N LEU A 317 7.35 -21.63 -6.43
CA LEU A 317 7.23 -20.27 -5.92
C LEU A 317 6.44 -20.23 -4.59
N PRO A 318 6.85 -19.38 -3.65
CA PRO A 318 6.06 -19.13 -2.46
C PRO A 318 4.72 -18.49 -2.88
N ARG A 319 3.66 -18.91 -2.20
CA ARG A 319 2.29 -18.45 -2.48
C ARG A 319 1.57 -18.17 -1.18
N PRO A 320 0.53 -17.33 -1.19
CA PRO A 320 -0.36 -17.16 -0.06
C PRO A 320 -0.86 -18.51 0.49
N GLY A 321 -1.03 -18.61 1.79
CA GLY A 321 -1.52 -19.81 2.48
C GLY A 321 -0.50 -20.93 2.66
N LYS A 322 0.75 -20.82 2.15
CA LYS A 322 1.77 -21.85 2.38
C LYS A 322 2.24 -21.84 3.82
N ALA A 323 2.19 -23.04 4.44
CA ALA A 323 2.67 -23.19 5.81
C ALA A 323 4.20 -23.00 5.90
N VAL A 324 4.61 -22.38 6.99
CA VAL A 324 6.01 -22.21 7.40
C VAL A 324 6.27 -23.18 8.56
N HIS A 325 7.29 -24.00 8.43
CA HIS A 325 7.70 -24.95 9.46
C HIS A 325 9.11 -24.63 9.95
N SER A 326 9.39 -24.97 11.22
CA SER A 326 10.76 -25.05 11.74
C SER A 326 11.55 -26.15 11.04
N LEU A 327 12.87 -26.19 11.25
CA LEU A 327 13.71 -27.25 10.71
C LEU A 327 13.34 -28.66 11.27
N ASP A 328 12.71 -28.70 12.46
CA ASP A 328 12.16 -29.90 13.07
C ASP A 328 10.76 -30.27 12.55
N ASN A 329 10.34 -29.60 11.47
CA ASN A 329 9.05 -29.81 10.80
C ASN A 329 7.81 -29.52 11.65
N GLN A 330 7.93 -28.61 12.62
CA GLN A 330 6.78 -28.12 13.39
C GLN A 330 6.18 -26.89 12.67
N PRO A 331 4.85 -26.77 12.56
CA PRO A 331 4.22 -25.59 12.01
C PRO A 331 4.45 -24.39 12.95
N ILE A 332 4.96 -23.29 12.39
CA ILE A 332 5.30 -22.06 13.11
C ILE A 332 4.69 -20.79 12.47
N GLY A 333 3.94 -20.94 11.39
CA GLY A 333 3.31 -19.82 10.72
C GLY A 333 2.84 -20.12 9.32
N ARG A 334 2.45 -19.05 8.60
CA ARG A 334 1.92 -19.16 7.23
C ARG A 334 2.26 -17.87 6.44
N LEU A 335 2.44 -18.03 5.12
CA LEU A 335 2.64 -16.89 4.22
C LEU A 335 1.31 -16.23 3.87
N SER A 336 1.28 -14.91 3.88
CA SER A 336 0.18 -14.09 3.36
C SER A 336 0.40 -13.69 1.90
N SER A 337 1.66 -13.46 1.50
CA SER A 337 2.04 -13.08 0.12
C SER A 337 3.33 -13.78 -0.31
N GLY A 338 3.54 -13.92 -1.63
CA GLY A 338 4.79 -14.46 -2.15
C GLY A 338 4.88 -14.44 -3.67
N ALA A 339 6.08 -14.16 -4.18
CA ALA A 339 6.37 -14.04 -5.61
C ALA A 339 7.85 -14.32 -5.91
N PRO A 340 8.25 -14.46 -7.19
CA PRO A 340 9.65 -14.34 -7.57
C PRO A 340 10.08 -12.88 -7.49
N SER A 341 11.28 -12.60 -7.00
CA SER A 341 11.87 -11.25 -6.99
C SER A 341 12.67 -11.00 -8.26
N PRO A 342 12.25 -10.06 -9.13
CA PRO A 342 13.02 -9.71 -10.32
C PRO A 342 14.43 -9.19 -10.02
N CYS A 343 14.62 -8.47 -8.90
CA CYS A 343 15.93 -7.94 -8.49
C CYS A 343 16.88 -9.02 -7.95
N LEU A 344 16.37 -10.19 -7.57
CA LEU A 344 17.13 -11.30 -7.01
C LEU A 344 17.13 -12.54 -7.94
N ASP A 345 17.29 -12.34 -9.23
CA ASP A 345 17.33 -13.41 -10.25
C ASP A 345 16.12 -14.36 -10.17
N ASN A 346 14.95 -13.83 -9.89
CA ASN A 346 13.70 -14.55 -9.66
C ASN A 346 13.75 -15.52 -8.47
N THR A 347 14.59 -15.26 -7.47
CA THR A 347 14.53 -15.97 -6.19
C THR A 347 13.15 -15.83 -5.57
N GLY A 348 12.60 -16.92 -5.02
CA GLY A 348 11.34 -16.89 -4.30
C GLY A 348 11.46 -16.07 -3.02
N ILE A 349 10.60 -15.06 -2.88
CA ILE A 349 10.44 -14.26 -1.67
C ILE A 349 8.99 -14.31 -1.21
N GLY A 350 8.77 -14.24 0.08
CA GLY A 350 7.41 -14.18 0.65
C GLY A 350 7.40 -13.40 1.94
N ILE A 351 6.22 -13.03 2.36
CA ILE A 351 5.94 -12.42 3.65
C ILE A 351 4.81 -13.18 4.34
N GLY A 352 4.81 -13.18 5.65
CA GLY A 352 3.77 -13.86 6.42
C GLY A 352 4.00 -13.75 7.92
N TYR A 353 3.12 -14.36 8.68
CA TYR A 353 3.17 -14.34 10.14
C TYR A 353 3.82 -15.62 10.65
N ILE A 354 4.89 -15.46 11.43
CA ILE A 354 5.76 -16.56 11.87
C ILE A 354 6.09 -16.34 13.35
N ALA A 355 5.87 -17.36 14.18
CA ALA A 355 6.13 -17.35 15.61
C ALA A 355 7.55 -17.81 15.94
N GLY A 356 8.15 -17.23 16.99
CA GLY A 356 9.37 -17.74 17.62
C GLY A 356 10.62 -17.74 16.74
N VAL A 357 10.68 -16.83 15.74
CA VAL A 357 11.85 -16.70 14.84
C VAL A 357 12.53 -15.36 14.97
N ASN A 358 13.80 -15.33 14.58
CA ASN A 358 14.60 -14.12 14.45
C ASN A 358 15.14 -13.98 13.02
N GLU A 359 15.59 -12.80 12.67
CA GLU A 359 16.29 -12.57 11.40
C GLU A 359 17.53 -13.47 11.30
N GLY A 360 17.64 -14.17 10.17
CA GLY A 360 18.72 -15.13 9.89
C GLY A 360 18.37 -16.57 10.20
N ASP A 361 17.29 -16.85 10.90
CA ASP A 361 16.84 -18.22 11.15
C ASP A 361 16.41 -18.90 9.86
N GLU A 362 16.71 -20.20 9.74
CA GLU A 362 16.26 -21.00 8.62
C GLU A 362 14.91 -21.67 8.92
N VAL A 363 14.05 -21.68 7.92
CA VAL A 363 12.71 -22.26 7.97
C VAL A 363 12.42 -23.11 6.73
N LEU A 364 11.36 -23.90 6.78
CA LEU A 364 10.87 -24.70 5.68
C LEU A 364 9.54 -24.16 5.17
N ILE A 365 9.47 -23.83 3.88
CA ILE A 365 8.20 -23.46 3.24
C ILE A 365 7.59 -24.71 2.61
N VAL A 366 6.43 -25.11 3.10
CA VAL A 366 5.74 -26.33 2.66
C VAL A 366 5.08 -26.09 1.31
N ALA A 367 5.80 -26.41 0.25
CA ALA A 367 5.31 -26.24 -1.13
C ALA A 367 4.23 -27.28 -1.49
N SER A 368 4.37 -28.51 -1.00
CA SER A 368 3.40 -29.60 -1.14
C SER A 368 3.61 -30.64 -0.02
N PRO A 369 2.70 -31.63 0.17
CA PRO A 369 2.86 -32.67 1.20
C PRO A 369 4.17 -33.45 1.13
N ARG A 370 4.87 -33.46 -0.01
CA ARG A 370 6.11 -34.18 -0.23
C ARG A 370 7.33 -33.30 -0.48
N LYS A 371 7.17 -31.98 -0.43
CA LYS A 371 8.25 -31.04 -0.78
C LYS A 371 8.18 -29.78 0.04
N SER A 372 9.23 -29.53 0.79
CA SER A 372 9.50 -28.25 1.41
C SER A 372 10.71 -27.58 0.73
N VAL A 373 10.79 -26.26 0.83
CA VAL A 373 11.89 -25.45 0.32
C VAL A 373 12.53 -24.72 1.49
N ARG A 374 13.85 -24.80 1.62
CA ARG A 374 14.58 -24.05 2.65
C ARG A 374 14.56 -22.56 2.34
N ALA A 375 14.29 -21.76 3.35
CA ALA A 375 14.29 -20.32 3.29
C ALA A 375 14.94 -19.73 4.54
N VAL A 376 15.41 -18.50 4.44
CA VAL A 376 15.90 -17.72 5.57
C VAL A 376 14.92 -16.62 5.91
N VAL A 377 14.71 -16.40 7.20
CA VAL A 377 13.90 -15.29 7.73
C VAL A 377 14.69 -13.98 7.57
N VAL A 378 14.05 -12.96 7.02
CA VAL A 378 14.68 -11.65 6.77
C VAL A 378 13.76 -10.50 7.19
N ARG A 379 14.35 -9.37 7.53
CA ARG A 379 13.62 -8.10 7.57
C ARG A 379 13.69 -7.45 6.19
N PRO A 380 12.55 -7.21 5.52
CA PRO A 380 12.59 -6.47 4.26
C PRO A 380 13.21 -5.08 4.43
N PRO A 381 13.78 -4.48 3.36
CA PRO A 381 13.70 -4.91 1.97
C PRO A 381 14.53 -6.14 1.66
N PHE A 382 14.11 -6.91 0.63
CA PHE A 382 14.79 -8.13 0.22
C PHE A 382 16.06 -7.89 -0.64
N TYR A 383 16.26 -6.68 -1.18
CA TYR A 383 17.32 -6.24 -2.11
C TYR A 383 18.24 -5.21 -1.49
#